data_905f54fa39a6d8744136926a4cf2c765
#
_entry.id   905f54fa39a6d8744136926a4cf2c765
#
_cell.length_a   1.000
_cell.length_b   1.000
_cell.length_c   1.000
_cell.angle_alpha   90.00
_cell.angle_beta   90.00
_cell.angle_gamma   90.00
#
_symmetry.space_group_name_H-M   'P 1'
#
loop_
_entity.id
_entity.type
_entity.pdbx_description
1 polymer ?
#
loop_
_entity_poly.entity_id
_entity_poly.type
_entity_poly.pdbx_seq_one_letter_code
_entity_poly.pdbx_strand_id
1 'polypeptide(L)'
;NVVLSRMLSEGYITQSQYDQARSQTIDASYHTPEIAFSSPYLSEMVRQEMVSRYGEQAYEDGYRVYTTITRKNQQAAQQAVRNNVLDYDMRHGYRGPEKVLWKVGETPWDNQKILDTLKKTPSTGPLSPAVVTSASPQEAVALMSNGTSVSLNMEGVRWARRFISDTQQGATPRKVNDVVQAGQQVWVRQVGSSWWLSQVPDVNSALVSINPQNGAIIALVGGF
;
A
#
# COMPACT_ATOMS: atom_id res chain seq x y z
N ASN A 1 -21.65 21.68 -18.23
CA ASN A 1 -22.04 22.37 -19.47
C ASN A 1 -23.12 23.44 -19.26
N VAL A 2 -24.07 23.29 -18.31
CA VAL A 2 -25.14 24.27 -18.05
C VAL A 2 -24.56 25.64 -17.66
N VAL A 3 -23.55 25.68 -16.81
CA VAL A 3 -22.89 26.95 -16.37
C VAL A 3 -22.25 27.66 -17.56
N LEU A 4 -21.47 26.96 -18.37
CA LEU A 4 -20.82 27.54 -19.55
C LEU A 4 -21.84 28.08 -20.56
N SER A 5 -22.96 27.36 -20.78
CA SER A 5 -24.02 27.85 -21.67
C SER A 5 -24.68 29.13 -21.15
N ARG A 6 -24.89 29.24 -19.85
CA ARG A 6 -25.41 30.46 -19.22
C ARG A 6 -24.42 31.60 -19.33
N MET A 7 -23.12 31.38 -19.05
CA MET A 7 -22.08 32.39 -19.19
C MET A 7 -22.00 32.94 -20.62
N LEU A 8 -22.20 32.07 -21.64
CA LEU A 8 -22.25 32.51 -23.03
C LEU A 8 -23.51 33.32 -23.31
N SER A 9 -24.70 32.86 -22.88
CA SER A 9 -25.98 33.54 -23.14
C SER A 9 -26.05 34.94 -22.48
N GLU A 10 -25.42 35.08 -21.33
CA GLU A 10 -25.33 36.36 -20.58
C GLU A 10 -24.15 37.25 -21.01
N GLY A 11 -23.35 36.82 -22.00
CA GLY A 11 -22.24 37.59 -22.56
C GLY A 11 -20.98 37.65 -21.69
N TYR A 12 -20.86 36.81 -20.65
CA TYR A 12 -19.67 36.75 -19.81
C TYR A 12 -18.47 36.09 -20.49
N ILE A 13 -18.74 35.20 -21.48
CA ILE A 13 -17.71 34.57 -22.30
C ILE A 13 -18.09 34.60 -23.77
N THR A 14 -17.08 34.61 -24.65
CA THR A 14 -17.25 34.50 -26.09
C THR A 14 -17.52 33.06 -26.53
N GLN A 15 -18.04 32.89 -27.75
CA GLN A 15 -18.23 31.54 -28.34
C GLN A 15 -16.91 30.77 -28.37
N SER A 16 -15.81 31.36 -28.73
CA SER A 16 -14.48 30.75 -28.75
C SER A 16 -14.07 30.24 -27.36
N GLN A 17 -14.28 31.03 -26.33
CA GLN A 17 -13.99 30.63 -24.92
C GLN A 17 -14.90 29.50 -24.45
N TYR A 18 -16.17 29.53 -24.86
CA TYR A 18 -17.10 28.44 -24.58
C TYR A 18 -16.64 27.11 -25.20
N ASP A 19 -16.27 27.13 -26.49
CA ASP A 19 -15.85 25.93 -27.22
C ASP A 19 -14.53 25.38 -26.66
N GLN A 20 -13.59 26.26 -26.33
CA GLN A 20 -12.34 25.89 -25.67
C GLN A 20 -12.57 25.25 -24.31
N ALA A 21 -13.36 25.87 -23.43
CA ALA A 21 -13.67 25.35 -22.10
C ALA A 21 -14.42 24.03 -22.15
N ARG A 22 -15.30 23.85 -23.15
CA ARG A 22 -16.07 22.61 -23.35
C ARG A 22 -15.20 21.45 -23.81
N SER A 23 -14.13 21.72 -24.56
CA SER A 23 -13.19 20.70 -25.04
C SER A 23 -12.18 20.26 -23.99
N GLN A 24 -11.99 21.03 -22.91
CA GLN A 24 -11.09 20.68 -21.81
C GLN A 24 -11.69 19.55 -20.97
N THR A 25 -10.85 18.60 -20.59
CA THR A 25 -11.18 17.61 -19.58
C THR A 25 -11.32 18.26 -18.22
N ILE A 26 -12.35 17.91 -17.47
CA ILE A 26 -12.50 18.35 -16.08
C ILE A 26 -11.43 17.62 -15.26
N ASP A 27 -10.44 18.35 -14.79
CA ASP A 27 -9.35 17.86 -13.92
C ASP A 27 -9.57 18.25 -12.44
N ALA A 28 -10.82 18.58 -12.09
CA ALA A 28 -11.17 18.90 -10.72
C ALA A 28 -10.81 17.72 -9.80
N SER A 29 -9.87 17.96 -8.89
CA SER A 29 -9.44 17.02 -7.89
C SER A 29 -9.79 17.55 -6.50
N TYR A 30 -10.05 16.65 -5.57
CA TYR A 30 -10.28 17.02 -4.17
C TYR A 30 -8.94 17.40 -3.54
N HIS A 31 -8.75 18.66 -3.26
CA HIS A 31 -7.54 19.18 -2.60
C HIS A 31 -7.68 19.02 -1.08
N THR A 32 -7.21 17.89 -0.55
CA THR A 32 -6.99 17.77 0.89
C THR A 32 -5.70 18.51 1.27
N PRO A 33 -5.60 19.00 2.51
CA PRO A 33 -4.32 19.47 3.02
C PRO A 33 -3.24 18.42 2.78
N GLU A 34 -2.12 18.80 2.19
CA GLU A 34 -1.01 17.88 1.92
C GLU A 34 -0.48 17.34 3.25
N ILE A 35 -0.72 16.04 3.49
CA ILE A 35 -0.15 15.35 4.63
C ILE A 35 1.32 15.11 4.34
N ALA A 36 2.15 16.06 4.73
CA ALA A 36 3.59 16.01 4.51
C ALA A 36 4.26 14.78 5.17
N PHE A 37 3.56 14.15 6.13
CA PHE A 37 4.05 12.98 6.83
C PHE A 37 2.91 12.23 7.54
N SER A 38 2.72 10.95 7.23
CA SER A 38 1.68 10.12 7.85
C SER A 38 2.17 9.50 9.16
N SER A 39 1.45 9.75 10.25
CA SER A 39 1.69 9.16 11.58
C SER A 39 0.35 8.91 12.28
N PRO A 40 -0.45 7.93 11.84
CA PRO A 40 -1.84 7.78 12.23
C PRO A 40 -2.02 7.56 13.74
N TYR A 41 -1.17 6.76 14.38
CA TYR A 41 -1.24 6.52 15.83
C TYR A 41 -0.98 7.78 16.64
N LEU A 42 0.02 8.57 16.24
CA LEU A 42 0.29 9.86 16.88
C LEU A 42 -0.89 10.82 16.66
N SER A 43 -1.38 10.92 15.45
CA SER A 43 -2.50 11.81 15.11
C SER A 43 -3.75 11.47 15.95
N GLU A 44 -4.02 10.18 16.14
CA GLU A 44 -5.15 9.74 16.95
C GLU A 44 -4.95 10.04 18.44
N MET A 45 -3.73 9.85 18.98
CA MET A 45 -3.42 10.24 20.37
C MET A 45 -3.62 11.75 20.57
N VAL A 46 -3.13 12.56 19.63
CA VAL A 46 -3.29 14.03 19.67
C VAL A 46 -4.79 14.38 19.59
N ARG A 47 -5.54 13.76 18.69
CA ARG A 47 -6.97 13.98 18.55
C ARG A 47 -7.71 13.68 19.88
N GLN A 48 -7.45 12.54 20.50
CA GLN A 48 -8.07 12.13 21.76
C GLN A 48 -7.75 13.13 22.88
N GLU A 49 -6.50 13.57 23.00
CA GLU A 49 -6.09 14.56 24.00
C GLU A 49 -6.78 15.90 23.78
N MET A 50 -6.87 16.37 22.53
CA MET A 50 -7.52 17.64 22.19
C MET A 50 -9.01 17.59 22.46
N VAL A 51 -9.69 16.49 22.07
CA VAL A 51 -11.12 16.32 22.34
C VAL A 51 -11.38 16.20 23.85
N SER A 52 -10.52 15.53 24.60
CA SER A 52 -10.63 15.45 26.05
C SER A 52 -10.53 16.81 26.74
N ARG A 53 -9.70 17.72 26.21
CA ARG A 53 -9.50 19.08 26.79
C ARG A 53 -10.52 20.10 26.35
N TYR A 54 -10.93 20.06 25.08
CA TYR A 54 -11.69 21.12 24.42
C TYR A 54 -13.05 20.68 23.86
N GLY A 55 -13.38 19.37 23.96
CA GLY A 55 -14.64 18.85 23.42
C GLY A 55 -14.75 19.05 21.90
N GLU A 56 -15.93 19.36 21.41
CA GLU A 56 -16.23 19.60 19.99
C GLU A 56 -15.45 20.78 19.41
N GLN A 57 -15.10 21.77 20.23
CA GLN A 57 -14.30 22.94 19.83
C GLN A 57 -12.90 22.55 19.32
N ALA A 58 -12.40 21.36 19.70
CA ALA A 58 -11.15 20.83 19.16
C ALA A 58 -11.12 20.77 17.62
N TYR A 59 -12.28 20.66 16.97
CA TYR A 59 -12.40 20.57 15.50
C TYR A 59 -12.68 21.92 14.83
N GLU A 60 -13.16 22.92 15.58
CA GLU A 60 -13.67 24.17 15.03
C GLU A 60 -12.71 25.35 15.22
N ASP A 61 -11.97 25.40 16.33
CA ASP A 61 -11.16 26.56 16.73
C ASP A 61 -9.79 26.66 16.04
N GLY A 62 -9.43 25.71 15.16
CA GLY A 62 -8.20 25.76 14.35
C GLY A 62 -6.91 25.62 15.17
N TYR A 63 -6.89 24.82 16.21
CA TYR A 63 -5.73 24.57 17.05
C TYR A 63 -4.52 24.05 16.27
N ARG A 64 -3.32 24.49 16.65
CA ARG A 64 -2.04 23.98 16.18
C ARG A 64 -1.35 23.22 17.30
N VAL A 65 -1.16 21.93 17.14
CA VAL A 65 -0.54 21.06 18.15
C VAL A 65 0.89 20.74 17.75
N TYR A 66 1.84 21.09 18.59
CA TYR A 66 3.26 20.79 18.42
C TYR A 66 3.62 19.58 19.28
N THR A 67 4.25 18.59 18.67
CA THR A 67 4.68 17.37 19.34
C THR A 67 6.20 17.29 19.42
N THR A 68 6.72 16.38 20.24
CA THR A 68 8.17 16.12 20.38
C THR A 68 8.73 15.17 19.33
N ILE A 69 7.88 14.61 18.46
CA ILE A 69 8.27 13.69 17.41
C ILE A 69 8.96 14.45 16.29
N THR A 70 10.07 13.90 15.80
CA THR A 70 10.76 14.43 14.63
C THR A 70 10.52 13.53 13.43
N ARG A 71 10.37 14.11 12.23
CA ARG A 71 10.18 13.36 10.98
C ARG A 71 11.23 12.28 10.80
N LYS A 72 12.51 12.60 11.01
CA LYS A 72 13.64 11.67 10.85
C LYS A 72 13.49 10.42 11.73
N ASN A 73 13.23 10.60 13.00
CA ASN A 73 13.12 9.49 13.96
C ASN A 73 11.88 8.66 13.68
N GLN A 74 10.77 9.30 13.38
CA GLN A 74 9.51 8.62 13.07
C GLN A 74 9.61 7.78 11.79
N GLN A 75 10.23 8.30 10.72
CA GLN A 75 10.47 7.55 9.49
C GLN A 75 11.37 6.34 9.72
N ALA A 76 12.46 6.52 10.50
CA ALA A 76 13.35 5.41 10.84
C ALA A 76 12.62 4.32 11.64
N ALA A 77 11.80 4.72 12.62
CA ALA A 77 10.98 3.81 13.41
C ALA A 77 9.94 3.06 12.56
N GLN A 78 9.24 3.76 11.67
CA GLN A 78 8.28 3.13 10.75
C GLN A 78 8.95 2.10 9.84
N GLN A 79 10.12 2.46 9.28
CA GLN A 79 10.88 1.54 8.44
C GLN A 79 11.36 0.31 9.22
N ALA A 80 11.85 0.52 10.45
CA ALA A 80 12.30 -0.57 11.33
C ALA A 80 11.17 -1.53 11.69
N VAL A 81 9.99 -1.01 12.08
CA VAL A 81 8.81 -1.82 12.38
C VAL A 81 8.38 -2.63 11.16
N ARG A 82 8.22 -1.98 10.00
CA ARG A 82 7.80 -2.66 8.76
C ARG A 82 8.78 -3.75 8.34
N ASN A 83 10.07 -3.45 8.33
CA ASN A 83 11.08 -4.44 7.96
C ASN A 83 11.06 -5.63 8.92
N ASN A 84 11.01 -5.36 10.23
CA ASN A 84 11.02 -6.42 11.25
C ASN A 84 9.79 -7.32 11.15
N VAL A 85 8.59 -6.74 10.95
CA VAL A 85 7.34 -7.50 10.81
C VAL A 85 7.38 -8.36 9.54
N LEU A 86 7.85 -7.82 8.40
CA LEU A 86 8.01 -8.58 7.16
C LEU A 86 9.03 -9.71 7.31
N ASP A 87 10.17 -9.43 7.93
CA ASP A 87 11.23 -10.43 8.14
C ASP A 87 10.78 -11.53 9.12
N TYR A 88 10.03 -11.15 10.15
CA TYR A 88 9.41 -12.12 11.06
C TYR A 88 8.45 -13.04 10.32
N ASP A 89 7.53 -12.47 9.55
CA ASP A 89 6.52 -13.20 8.79
C ASP A 89 7.15 -14.15 7.74
N MET A 90 8.18 -13.68 7.03
CA MET A 90 8.95 -14.51 6.09
C MET A 90 9.62 -15.71 6.78
N ARG A 91 10.12 -15.56 8.00
CA ARG A 91 10.73 -16.67 8.77
C ARG A 91 9.70 -17.74 9.20
N HIS A 92 8.41 -17.40 9.20
CA HIS A 92 7.35 -18.36 9.56
C HIS A 92 6.75 -19.09 8.35
N GLY A 93 7.10 -18.65 7.14
CA GLY A 93 6.74 -19.31 5.89
C GLY A 93 5.58 -18.65 5.14
N TYR A 94 5.38 -19.13 3.94
CA TYR A 94 4.40 -18.60 3.01
C TYR A 94 3.04 -19.30 3.18
N ARG A 95 2.00 -18.52 3.41
CA ARG A 95 0.63 -19.02 3.63
C ARG A 95 -0.14 -19.27 2.33
N GLY A 96 0.47 -18.96 1.18
CA GLY A 96 -0.14 -19.18 -0.13
C GLY A 96 -0.61 -17.86 -0.78
N PRO A 97 -1.23 -17.95 -1.97
CA PRO A 97 -1.74 -16.81 -2.67
C PRO A 97 -2.95 -16.20 -1.98
N GLU A 98 -3.17 -14.92 -2.16
CA GLU A 98 -4.36 -14.20 -1.66
C GLU A 98 -5.64 -14.80 -2.25
N LYS A 99 -5.64 -15.08 -3.55
CA LYS A 99 -6.75 -15.69 -4.30
C LYS A 99 -6.22 -16.51 -5.47
N VAL A 100 -7.02 -17.46 -5.93
CA VAL A 100 -6.82 -18.15 -7.21
C VAL A 100 -7.93 -17.70 -8.16
N LEU A 101 -7.57 -16.96 -9.19
CA LEU A 101 -8.52 -16.39 -10.17
C LEU A 101 -8.84 -17.37 -11.29
N TRP A 102 -7.87 -18.18 -11.70
CA TRP A 102 -8.01 -19.35 -12.57
C TRP A 102 -6.94 -20.38 -12.24
N LYS A 103 -7.19 -21.64 -12.57
CA LYS A 103 -6.25 -22.74 -12.35
C LYS A 103 -5.41 -23.00 -13.60
N VAL A 104 -4.26 -23.65 -13.39
CA VAL A 104 -3.45 -24.15 -14.50
C VAL A 104 -4.28 -25.09 -15.38
N GLY A 105 -4.31 -24.83 -16.69
CA GLY A 105 -5.13 -25.56 -17.67
C GLY A 105 -6.48 -24.93 -17.96
N GLU A 106 -6.92 -23.95 -17.18
CA GLU A 106 -8.10 -23.13 -17.51
C GLU A 106 -7.71 -21.95 -18.43
N THR A 107 -8.68 -21.34 -19.09
CA THR A 107 -8.46 -20.16 -19.94
C THR A 107 -7.99 -18.99 -19.09
N PRO A 108 -6.78 -18.46 -19.34
CA PRO A 108 -6.28 -17.28 -18.61
C PRO A 108 -7.20 -16.08 -18.79
N TRP A 109 -7.32 -15.27 -17.74
CA TRP A 109 -8.01 -13.99 -17.86
C TRP A 109 -7.19 -13.02 -18.71
N ASP A 110 -7.88 -12.15 -19.46
CA ASP A 110 -7.25 -11.03 -20.13
C ASP A 110 -6.76 -9.97 -19.14
N ASN A 111 -5.82 -9.14 -19.61
CA ASN A 111 -5.20 -8.12 -18.76
C ASN A 111 -6.20 -7.12 -18.19
N GLN A 112 -7.26 -6.76 -18.95
CA GLN A 112 -8.25 -5.80 -18.47
C GLN A 112 -9.02 -6.34 -17.26
N LYS A 113 -9.46 -7.58 -17.31
CA LYS A 113 -10.16 -8.26 -16.23
C LYS A 113 -9.27 -8.41 -14.99
N ILE A 114 -7.98 -8.71 -15.19
CA ILE A 114 -6.98 -8.75 -14.10
C ILE A 114 -6.86 -7.38 -13.46
N LEU A 115 -6.66 -6.32 -14.24
CA LEU A 115 -6.49 -4.96 -13.72
C LEU A 115 -7.74 -4.49 -12.95
N ASP A 116 -8.94 -4.78 -13.46
CA ASP A 116 -10.19 -4.40 -12.78
C ASP A 116 -10.38 -5.15 -11.45
N THR A 117 -9.83 -6.36 -11.35
CA THR A 117 -9.81 -7.11 -10.08
C THR A 117 -8.77 -6.52 -9.11
N LEU A 118 -7.57 -6.20 -9.58
CA LEU A 118 -6.51 -5.63 -8.76
C LEU A 118 -6.86 -4.23 -8.22
N LYS A 119 -7.63 -3.42 -8.96
CA LYS A 119 -8.14 -2.11 -8.48
C LYS A 119 -8.96 -2.21 -7.19
N LYS A 120 -9.57 -3.37 -6.93
CA LYS A 120 -10.35 -3.64 -5.70
C LYS A 120 -9.49 -4.03 -4.50
N THR A 121 -8.19 -4.25 -4.71
CA THR A 121 -7.23 -4.63 -3.68
C THR A 121 -6.18 -3.53 -3.57
N PRO A 122 -6.31 -2.59 -2.63
CA PRO A 122 -5.35 -1.50 -2.47
C PRO A 122 -4.00 -2.04 -1.98
N SER A 123 -2.93 -1.33 -2.33
CA SER A 123 -1.60 -1.61 -1.77
C SER A 123 -1.58 -1.38 -0.27
N THR A 124 -0.80 -2.19 0.46
CA THR A 124 -0.69 -2.12 1.92
C THR A 124 0.78 -1.95 2.31
N GLY A 125 1.12 -0.80 2.85
CA GLY A 125 2.52 -0.46 3.15
C GLY A 125 3.39 -0.57 1.89
N PRO A 126 4.48 -1.35 1.91
CA PRO A 126 5.34 -1.57 0.76
C PRO A 126 4.82 -2.67 -0.19
N LEU A 127 3.70 -3.30 0.12
CA LEU A 127 3.15 -4.43 -0.62
C LEU A 127 2.19 -3.96 -1.71
N SER A 128 2.37 -4.47 -2.91
CA SER A 128 1.49 -4.25 -4.05
C SER A 128 0.83 -5.55 -4.48
N PRO A 129 -0.48 -5.55 -4.75
CA PRO A 129 -1.14 -6.73 -5.27
C PRO A 129 -0.75 -6.94 -6.74
N ALA A 130 -0.53 -8.19 -7.11
CA ALA A 130 -0.21 -8.60 -8.47
C ALA A 130 -0.87 -9.94 -8.80
N VAL A 131 -1.08 -10.23 -10.08
CA VAL A 131 -1.57 -11.52 -10.56
C VAL A 131 -0.49 -12.18 -11.39
N VAL A 132 -0.13 -13.40 -11.04
CA VAL A 132 0.82 -14.21 -11.81
C VAL A 132 0.20 -14.60 -13.14
N THR A 133 0.77 -14.12 -14.23
CA THR A 133 0.29 -14.40 -15.59
C THR A 133 0.99 -15.61 -16.22
N SER A 134 2.24 -15.87 -15.81
CA SER A 134 3.00 -17.05 -16.21
C SER A 134 3.96 -17.49 -15.11
N ALA A 135 4.25 -18.78 -15.04
CA ALA A 135 5.21 -19.32 -14.10
C ALA A 135 5.99 -20.49 -14.75
N SER A 136 7.31 -20.41 -14.67
CA SER A 136 8.27 -21.43 -15.11
C SER A 136 9.12 -21.90 -13.91
N PRO A 137 9.98 -22.90 -14.07
CA PRO A 137 10.90 -23.28 -13.00
C PRO A 137 11.88 -22.17 -12.59
N GLN A 138 12.21 -21.24 -13.49
CA GLN A 138 13.21 -20.19 -13.28
C GLN A 138 12.59 -18.85 -12.87
N GLU A 139 11.38 -18.56 -13.35
CA GLU A 139 10.80 -17.23 -13.28
C GLU A 139 9.28 -17.29 -13.31
N ALA A 140 8.65 -16.36 -12.63
CA ALA A 140 7.21 -16.04 -12.79
C ALA A 140 7.06 -14.57 -13.17
N VAL A 141 6.10 -14.29 -14.05
CA VAL A 141 5.73 -12.92 -14.41
C VAL A 141 4.41 -12.58 -13.72
N ALA A 142 4.37 -11.44 -13.05
CA ALA A 142 3.18 -10.96 -12.37
C ALA A 142 2.78 -9.55 -12.84
N LEU A 143 1.50 -9.37 -13.17
CA LEU A 143 0.92 -8.10 -13.59
C LEU A 143 0.41 -7.34 -12.35
N MET A 144 0.90 -6.11 -12.14
CA MET A 144 0.52 -5.24 -11.05
C MET A 144 -0.68 -4.35 -11.42
N SER A 145 -1.31 -3.74 -10.42
CA SER A 145 -2.50 -2.87 -10.58
C SER A 145 -2.27 -1.63 -11.45
N ASN A 146 -1.02 -1.17 -11.57
CA ASN A 146 -0.62 -0.07 -12.45
C ASN A 146 -0.36 -0.49 -13.90
N GLY A 147 -0.58 -1.74 -14.26
CA GLY A 147 -0.34 -2.29 -15.59
C GLY A 147 1.10 -2.71 -15.87
N THR A 148 2.01 -2.54 -14.90
CA THR A 148 3.41 -2.98 -15.06
C THR A 148 3.53 -4.47 -14.75
N SER A 149 4.25 -5.21 -15.61
CA SER A 149 4.63 -6.59 -15.33
C SER A 149 5.99 -6.63 -14.62
N VAL A 150 6.08 -7.47 -13.59
CA VAL A 150 7.29 -7.68 -12.80
C VAL A 150 7.70 -9.14 -12.81
N SER A 151 9.00 -9.37 -12.72
CA SER A 151 9.59 -10.71 -12.68
C SER A 151 9.89 -11.12 -11.24
N LEU A 152 9.50 -12.34 -10.90
CA LEU A 152 9.82 -13.03 -9.65
C LEU A 152 10.75 -14.21 -9.97
N ASN A 153 12.01 -14.09 -9.62
CA ASN A 153 13.01 -15.14 -9.76
C ASN A 153 13.19 -15.95 -8.47
N MET A 154 14.09 -16.92 -8.46
CA MET A 154 14.35 -17.74 -7.28
C MET A 154 14.81 -16.93 -6.06
N GLU A 155 15.55 -15.84 -6.25
CA GLU A 155 15.95 -14.99 -5.14
C GLU A 155 14.75 -14.39 -4.42
N GLY A 156 13.77 -13.90 -5.19
CA GLY A 156 12.55 -13.29 -4.66
C GLY A 156 11.53 -14.27 -4.07
N VAL A 157 11.63 -15.59 -4.35
CA VAL A 157 10.66 -16.59 -3.88
C VAL A 157 11.26 -17.65 -2.95
N ARG A 158 12.58 -17.76 -2.84
CA ARG A 158 13.26 -18.83 -2.09
C ARG A 158 12.88 -18.88 -0.61
N TRP A 159 12.54 -17.77 -0.03
CA TRP A 159 12.09 -17.69 1.35
C TRP A 159 10.73 -18.38 1.58
N ALA A 160 9.91 -18.48 0.54
CA ALA A 160 8.50 -18.86 0.60
C ALA A 160 8.32 -20.38 0.79
N ARG A 161 8.91 -20.90 1.86
CA ARG A 161 8.63 -22.25 2.36
C ARG A 161 7.18 -22.28 2.82
N ARG A 162 6.47 -23.36 2.49
CA ARG A 162 5.07 -23.50 2.89
C ARG A 162 4.92 -23.38 4.41
N PHE A 163 4.06 -22.49 4.87
CA PHE A 163 3.64 -22.43 6.27
C PHE A 163 2.89 -23.73 6.64
N ILE A 164 3.24 -24.32 7.77
CA ILE A 164 2.57 -25.51 8.34
C ILE A 164 2.01 -25.17 9.71
N SER A 165 2.83 -24.57 10.57
CA SER A 165 2.45 -24.07 11.90
C SER A 165 3.47 -23.00 12.34
N ASP A 166 3.22 -22.36 13.47
CA ASP A 166 4.12 -21.34 14.03
C ASP A 166 5.55 -21.84 14.28
N THR A 167 5.74 -23.14 14.43
CA THR A 167 7.03 -23.79 14.69
C THR A 167 7.53 -24.65 13.54
N GLN A 168 6.76 -24.79 12.44
CA GLN A 168 7.10 -25.71 11.37
C GLN A 168 6.83 -25.14 10.00
N GLN A 169 7.79 -25.30 9.10
CA GLN A 169 7.71 -24.94 7.69
C GLN A 169 7.97 -26.17 6.79
N GLY A 170 7.47 -26.07 5.56
CA GLY A 170 7.76 -27.03 4.50
C GLY A 170 9.22 -26.96 4.01
N ALA A 171 9.54 -27.79 3.01
CA ALA A 171 10.83 -27.81 2.37
C ALA A 171 11.12 -26.49 1.65
N THR A 172 12.40 -26.15 1.51
CA THR A 172 12.83 -25.00 0.71
C THR A 172 12.48 -25.24 -0.77
N PRO A 173 11.78 -24.30 -1.44
CA PRO A 173 11.43 -24.44 -2.83
C PRO A 173 12.68 -24.51 -3.70
N ARG A 174 12.63 -25.33 -4.75
CA ARG A 174 13.73 -25.50 -5.72
C ARG A 174 13.47 -24.83 -7.05
N LYS A 175 12.22 -24.51 -7.33
CA LYS A 175 11.75 -23.87 -8.56
C LYS A 175 10.75 -22.79 -8.22
N VAL A 176 10.65 -21.76 -9.04
CA VAL A 176 9.70 -20.67 -8.83
C VAL A 176 8.25 -21.17 -8.88
N ASN A 177 7.95 -22.10 -9.80
CA ASN A 177 6.62 -22.68 -9.92
C ASN A 177 6.27 -23.74 -8.86
N ASP A 178 7.19 -24.03 -7.92
CA ASP A 178 6.84 -24.74 -6.67
C ASP A 178 6.07 -23.82 -5.70
N VAL A 179 6.23 -22.50 -5.86
CA VAL A 179 5.71 -21.47 -4.94
C VAL A 179 4.50 -20.75 -5.50
N VAL A 180 4.59 -20.29 -6.75
CA VAL A 180 3.54 -19.51 -7.42
C VAL A 180 3.19 -20.12 -8.77
N GLN A 181 1.92 -19.97 -9.15
CA GLN A 181 1.38 -20.48 -10.41
C GLN A 181 0.56 -19.41 -11.12
N ALA A 182 0.42 -19.54 -12.46
CA ALA A 182 -0.45 -18.66 -13.23
C ALA A 182 -1.88 -18.67 -12.67
N GLY A 183 -2.50 -17.50 -12.64
CA GLY A 183 -3.85 -17.31 -12.09
C GLY A 183 -3.91 -16.96 -10.61
N GLN A 184 -2.79 -16.95 -9.93
CA GLN A 184 -2.74 -16.59 -8.53
C GLN A 184 -2.58 -15.08 -8.32
N GLN A 185 -3.41 -14.51 -7.48
CA GLN A 185 -3.21 -13.17 -6.94
C GLN A 185 -2.28 -13.27 -5.73
N VAL A 186 -1.18 -12.52 -5.78
CA VAL A 186 -0.11 -12.54 -4.78
C VAL A 186 0.24 -11.10 -4.38
N TRP A 187 0.97 -10.97 -3.30
CA TRP A 187 1.59 -9.72 -2.92
C TRP A 187 3.05 -9.70 -3.36
N VAL A 188 3.49 -8.56 -3.88
CA VAL A 188 4.88 -8.34 -4.27
C VAL A 188 5.42 -7.07 -3.63
N ARG A 189 6.73 -7.04 -3.36
CA ARG A 189 7.42 -5.84 -2.88
C ARG A 189 8.74 -5.66 -3.61
N GLN A 190 9.18 -4.42 -3.73
CA GLN A 190 10.50 -4.11 -4.27
C GLN A 190 11.56 -4.23 -3.18
N VAL A 191 12.65 -4.95 -3.46
CA VAL A 191 13.83 -5.09 -2.61
C VAL A 191 15.06 -4.75 -3.46
N GLY A 192 15.66 -3.59 -3.21
CA GLY A 192 16.69 -3.07 -4.10
C GLY A 192 16.14 -2.85 -5.52
N SER A 193 16.76 -3.47 -6.51
CA SER A 193 16.32 -3.47 -7.91
C SER A 193 15.41 -4.64 -8.29
N SER A 194 15.20 -5.60 -7.37
CA SER A 194 14.46 -6.84 -7.64
C SER A 194 13.06 -6.81 -7.04
N TRP A 195 12.14 -7.58 -7.61
CA TRP A 195 10.82 -7.81 -7.06
C TRP A 195 10.78 -9.15 -6.32
N TRP A 196 10.24 -9.13 -5.12
CA TRP A 196 10.10 -10.28 -4.26
C TRP A 196 8.63 -10.61 -4.01
N LEU A 197 8.32 -11.90 -3.98
CA LEU A 197 7.06 -12.39 -3.41
C LEU A 197 6.97 -11.95 -1.95
N SER A 198 5.79 -11.58 -1.53
CA SER A 198 5.49 -11.20 -0.15
C SER A 198 4.10 -11.69 0.25
N GLN A 199 3.71 -11.39 1.46
CA GLN A 199 2.36 -11.60 1.97
C GLN A 199 2.05 -10.53 3.02
N VAL A 200 0.78 -10.24 3.26
CA VAL A 200 0.38 -9.37 4.36
C VAL A 200 0.68 -10.09 5.66
N PRO A 201 1.48 -9.52 6.57
CA PRO A 201 1.79 -10.17 7.84
C PRO A 201 0.55 -10.39 8.71
N ASP A 202 0.49 -11.52 9.39
CA ASP A 202 -0.55 -11.82 10.39
C ASP A 202 -0.20 -11.23 11.77
N VAL A 203 1.02 -10.73 11.91
CA VAL A 203 1.53 -10.15 13.17
C VAL A 203 1.59 -8.65 13.09
N ASN A 204 1.42 -8.01 14.24
CA ASN A 204 1.62 -6.58 14.42
C ASN A 204 2.79 -6.33 15.36
N SER A 205 3.41 -5.17 15.23
CA SER A 205 4.48 -4.71 16.11
C SER A 205 4.27 -3.25 16.46
N ALA A 206 4.90 -2.81 17.55
CA ALA A 206 4.93 -1.42 17.95
C ALA A 206 6.34 -1.01 18.38
N LEU A 207 6.64 0.28 18.19
CA LEU A 207 7.89 0.88 18.63
C LEU A 207 7.58 2.24 19.27
N VAL A 208 8.08 2.42 20.49
CA VAL A 208 8.07 3.73 21.18
C VAL A 208 9.51 4.07 21.50
N SER A 209 9.96 5.24 21.09
CA SER A 209 11.27 5.78 21.42
C SER A 209 11.11 7.01 22.31
N ILE A 210 11.80 7.02 23.45
CA ILE A 210 11.67 8.04 24.48
C ILE A 210 13.04 8.66 24.74
N ASN A 211 13.08 9.98 24.89
CA ASN A 211 14.26 10.69 25.36
C ASN A 211 14.46 10.41 26.86
N PRO A 212 15.58 9.77 27.28
CA PRO A 212 15.78 9.37 28.67
C PRO A 212 15.98 10.55 29.63
N GLN A 213 16.35 11.75 29.13
CA GLN A 213 16.60 12.93 29.97
C GLN A 213 15.32 13.62 30.42
N ASN A 214 14.27 13.58 29.60
CA ASN A 214 13.03 14.34 29.85
C ASN A 214 11.74 13.56 29.62
N GLY A 215 11.80 12.27 29.26
CA GLY A 215 10.63 11.43 29.02
C GLY A 215 9.86 11.73 27.74
N ALA A 216 10.31 12.65 26.89
CA ALA A 216 9.60 13.02 25.67
C ALA A 216 9.60 11.86 24.66
N ILE A 217 8.45 11.57 24.07
CA ILE A 217 8.31 10.60 22.98
C ILE A 217 8.89 11.21 21.71
N ILE A 218 9.90 10.58 21.13
CA ILE A 218 10.59 11.03 19.91
C ILE A 218 10.23 10.23 18.65
N ALA A 219 9.65 9.04 18.84
CA ALA A 219 9.00 8.26 17.78
C ALA A 219 7.93 7.34 18.37
N LEU A 220 6.82 7.16 17.65
CA LEU A 220 5.72 6.28 18.04
C LEU A 220 5.13 5.63 16.80
N VAL A 221 5.24 4.31 16.71
CA VAL A 221 4.74 3.51 15.58
C VAL A 221 3.97 2.33 16.11
N GLY A 222 2.87 1.97 15.47
CA GLY A 222 2.11 0.76 15.73
C GLY A 222 1.57 0.17 14.44
N GLY A 223 1.25 -1.14 14.48
CA GLY A 223 0.71 -1.89 13.36
C GLY A 223 1.73 -2.18 12.25
N PHE A 224 1.16 -2.56 11.07
CA PHE A 224 1.89 -2.83 9.83
C PHE A 224 1.41 -1.87 8.73
#